data_c8920fcb95618b39ff37e468475c9af0
#
_entry.id   c8920fcb95618b39ff37e468475c9af0
#
_cell.length_a   1.000
_cell.length_b   1.000
_cell.length_c   1.000
_cell.angle_alpha   90.00
_cell.angle_beta   90.00
_cell.angle_gamma   90.00
#
_symmetry.space_group_name_H-M   'P 1'
#
loop_
_entity.id
_entity.type
_entity.pdbx_description
1 polymer ?
#
loop_
_entity_poly.entity_id
_entity_poly.type
_entity_poly.pdbx_seq_one_letter_code
_entity_poly.pdbx_strand_id
1 'polypeptide(L)'
;MENIGSITTLFIIALIILTIYLGVKVVPQSKVFVVERFGKYYRTLSPGLSLIVPYLDKVAHRIDILERQLEAQNISVITKDNVEVELETSVFYRVIDASRSVYRISNIDQALNTETSSVVRSAAGKLELDELQSSRDQMNSEIANSLSPSPEVWGIEITRTSITDVIVYEATKEAQ
;
A
#
# COMPACT_ATOMS: atom_id res chain seq x y z
N MET A 1 -56.86 24.39 -6.76
CA MET A 1 -56.10 23.18 -7.18
C MET A 1 -54.77 23.52 -7.89
N GLU A 2 -54.64 24.69 -8.50
CA GLU A 2 -53.41 25.12 -9.18
C GLU A 2 -52.18 25.27 -8.25
N ASN A 3 -52.38 25.76 -7.02
CA ASN A 3 -51.27 25.96 -6.07
C ASN A 3 -50.64 24.65 -5.57
N ILE A 4 -51.42 23.56 -5.48
CA ILE A 4 -50.91 22.26 -5.02
C ILE A 4 -50.00 21.65 -6.09
N GLY A 5 -50.37 21.78 -7.38
CA GLY A 5 -49.53 21.30 -8.50
C GLY A 5 -48.19 22.02 -8.57
N SER A 6 -48.18 23.34 -8.39
CA SER A 6 -46.97 24.15 -8.40
C SER A 6 -46.02 23.81 -7.23
N ILE A 7 -46.57 23.58 -6.03
CA ILE A 7 -45.79 23.23 -4.84
C ILE A 7 -45.15 21.83 -5.00
N THR A 8 -45.91 20.85 -5.51
CA THR A 8 -45.38 19.50 -5.74
C THR A 8 -44.28 19.50 -6.81
N THR A 9 -44.44 20.27 -7.89
CA THR A 9 -43.41 20.40 -8.91
C THR A 9 -42.13 21.03 -8.35
N LEU A 10 -42.26 22.10 -7.56
CA LEU A 10 -41.11 22.76 -6.94
C LEU A 10 -40.40 21.81 -5.96
N PHE A 11 -41.14 21.01 -5.21
CA PHE A 11 -40.57 20.02 -4.30
C PHE A 11 -39.79 18.94 -5.03
N ILE A 12 -40.28 18.42 -6.16
CA ILE A 12 -39.62 17.42 -6.98
C ILE A 12 -38.30 17.99 -7.57
N ILE A 13 -38.35 19.23 -8.06
CA ILE A 13 -37.15 19.90 -8.61
C ILE A 13 -36.07 20.08 -7.52
N ALA A 14 -36.51 20.52 -6.31
CA ALA A 14 -35.59 20.68 -5.19
C ALA A 14 -34.97 19.33 -4.77
N LEU A 15 -35.74 18.25 -4.76
CA LEU A 15 -35.24 16.89 -4.47
C LEU A 15 -34.21 16.40 -5.52
N ILE A 16 -34.48 16.69 -6.80
CA ILE A 16 -33.51 16.33 -7.88
C ILE A 16 -32.21 17.11 -7.72
N ILE A 17 -32.27 18.41 -7.50
CA ILE A 17 -31.10 19.26 -7.27
C ILE A 17 -30.33 18.77 -6.04
N LEU A 18 -31.00 18.47 -4.93
CA LEU A 18 -30.37 17.93 -3.73
C LEU A 18 -29.68 16.59 -4.00
N THR A 19 -30.32 15.71 -4.74
CA THR A 19 -29.75 14.38 -5.09
C THR A 19 -28.48 14.54 -5.95
N ILE A 20 -28.49 15.44 -6.91
CA ILE A 20 -27.30 15.74 -7.74
C ILE A 20 -26.20 16.32 -6.85
N TYR A 21 -26.51 17.28 -6.00
CA TYR A 21 -25.54 17.91 -5.09
C TYR A 21 -24.88 16.90 -4.15
N LEU A 22 -25.64 15.99 -3.55
CA LEU A 22 -25.13 14.92 -2.69
C LEU A 22 -24.33 13.87 -3.47
N GLY A 23 -24.66 13.68 -4.76
CA GLY A 23 -24.00 12.71 -5.63
C GLY A 23 -22.64 13.15 -6.15
N VAL A 24 -22.38 14.45 -6.20
CA VAL A 24 -21.10 14.99 -6.70
C VAL A 24 -20.01 14.72 -5.65
N LYS A 25 -18.91 14.08 -6.08
CA LYS A 25 -17.72 13.84 -5.27
C LYS A 25 -16.48 14.37 -6.00
N VAL A 26 -15.70 15.16 -5.27
CA VAL A 26 -14.40 15.65 -5.71
C VAL A 26 -13.33 14.74 -5.09
N VAL A 27 -12.58 14.07 -5.92
CA VAL A 27 -11.49 13.17 -5.51
C VAL A 27 -10.17 13.88 -5.68
N PRO A 28 -9.37 14.08 -4.61
CA PRO A 28 -8.04 14.68 -4.70
C PRO A 28 -7.10 13.84 -5.57
N GLN A 29 -6.08 14.49 -6.16
CA GLN A 29 -5.10 13.81 -7.04
C GLN A 29 -4.24 12.76 -6.33
N SER A 30 -4.08 12.90 -5.02
CA SER A 30 -3.32 11.95 -4.21
C SER A 30 -4.12 10.71 -3.78
N LYS A 31 -5.42 10.65 -4.09
CA LYS A 31 -6.31 9.60 -3.56
C LYS A 31 -7.20 9.02 -4.64
N VAL A 32 -7.68 7.82 -4.36
CA VAL A 32 -8.80 7.19 -5.06
C VAL A 32 -9.84 6.76 -4.03
N PHE A 33 -11.12 6.80 -4.43
CA PHE A 33 -12.22 6.39 -3.56
C PHE A 33 -12.80 5.08 -4.03
N VAL A 34 -12.86 4.12 -3.12
CA VAL A 34 -13.52 2.83 -3.36
C VAL A 34 -14.99 2.98 -2.98
N VAL A 35 -15.86 2.74 -3.95
CA VAL A 35 -17.30 2.85 -3.80
C VAL A 35 -17.93 1.47 -3.72
N GLU A 36 -18.73 1.28 -2.69
CA GLU A 36 -19.58 0.10 -2.52
C GLU A 36 -21.04 0.45 -2.83
N ARG A 37 -21.74 -0.52 -3.41
CA ARG A 37 -23.18 -0.52 -3.61
C ARG A 37 -23.76 -1.74 -2.91
N PHE A 38 -24.63 -1.51 -1.92
CA PHE A 38 -25.21 -2.57 -1.08
C PHE A 38 -24.16 -3.50 -0.45
N GLY A 39 -23.03 -2.94 0.00
CA GLY A 39 -21.95 -3.71 0.65
C GLY A 39 -21.06 -4.52 -0.30
N LYS A 40 -21.20 -4.33 -1.61
CA LYS A 40 -20.31 -4.94 -2.61
C LYS A 40 -19.49 -3.86 -3.31
N TYR A 41 -18.24 -4.18 -3.62
CA TYR A 41 -17.44 -3.34 -4.50
C TYR A 41 -18.19 -3.05 -5.80
N TYR A 42 -18.30 -1.78 -6.13
CA TYR A 42 -18.96 -1.32 -7.35
C TYR A 42 -17.94 -0.74 -8.33
N ARG A 43 -17.18 0.27 -7.90
CA ARG A 43 -16.14 0.91 -8.71
C ARG A 43 -15.18 1.73 -7.86
N THR A 44 -14.03 2.04 -8.44
CA THR A 44 -13.05 2.99 -7.90
C THR A 44 -13.19 4.34 -8.63
N LEU A 45 -13.27 5.42 -7.86
CA LEU A 45 -13.29 6.78 -8.40
C LEU A 45 -11.86 7.30 -8.50
N SER A 46 -11.46 7.64 -9.72
CA SER A 46 -10.19 8.30 -9.99
C SER A 46 -10.20 9.77 -9.57
N PRO A 47 -9.03 10.42 -9.41
CA PRO A 47 -8.93 11.84 -9.15
C PRO A 47 -9.74 12.69 -10.13
N GLY A 48 -10.39 13.72 -9.57
CA GLY A 48 -11.24 14.62 -10.32
C GLY A 48 -12.69 14.64 -9.85
N LEU A 49 -13.60 15.08 -10.72
CA LEU A 49 -15.02 15.15 -10.46
C LEU A 49 -15.68 13.82 -10.79
N SER A 50 -16.39 13.23 -9.85
CA SER A 50 -17.13 11.99 -10.02
C SER A 50 -18.54 12.11 -9.49
N LEU A 51 -19.48 11.41 -10.12
CA LEU A 51 -20.89 11.36 -9.69
C LEU A 51 -21.21 9.97 -9.16
N ILE A 52 -21.82 9.91 -7.98
CA ILE A 52 -22.34 8.68 -7.38
C ILE A 52 -23.84 8.82 -7.11
N VAL A 53 -24.55 7.72 -6.94
CA VAL A 53 -25.96 7.73 -6.56
C VAL A 53 -26.04 7.72 -5.03
N PRO A 54 -26.38 8.85 -4.38
CA PRO A 54 -26.14 9.06 -2.94
C PRO A 54 -26.86 8.08 -2.02
N TYR A 55 -27.96 7.47 -2.47
CA TYR A 55 -28.73 6.52 -1.65
C TYR A 55 -28.30 5.06 -1.83
N LEU A 56 -27.63 4.74 -2.92
CA LEU A 56 -27.19 3.38 -3.26
C LEU A 56 -25.70 3.21 -3.08
N ASP A 57 -24.94 4.24 -3.37
CA ASP A 57 -23.49 4.22 -3.40
C ASP A 57 -22.90 4.84 -2.14
N LYS A 58 -21.95 4.16 -1.54
CA LYS A 58 -21.20 4.63 -0.37
C LYS A 58 -19.70 4.67 -0.71
N VAL A 59 -19.05 5.78 -0.42
CA VAL A 59 -17.58 5.82 -0.39
C VAL A 59 -17.15 5.06 0.85
N ALA A 60 -16.73 3.80 0.66
CA ALA A 60 -16.33 2.91 1.74
C ALA A 60 -14.89 3.21 2.20
N HIS A 61 -13.97 3.38 1.23
CA HIS A 61 -12.56 3.60 1.54
C HIS A 61 -11.99 4.74 0.71
N ARG A 62 -11.03 5.44 1.31
CA ARG A 62 -10.25 6.52 0.67
C ARG A 62 -8.79 6.11 0.72
N ILE A 63 -8.25 5.71 -0.39
CA ILE A 63 -6.90 5.13 -0.50
C ILE A 63 -5.97 6.17 -1.05
N ASP A 64 -4.84 6.36 -0.38
CA ASP A 64 -3.73 7.17 -0.88
C ASP A 64 -2.95 6.39 -1.93
N ILE A 65 -2.66 7.03 -3.07
CA ILE A 65 -1.93 6.43 -4.19
C ILE A 65 -0.50 6.97 -4.34
N LEU A 66 -0.10 7.86 -3.43
CA LEU A 66 1.27 8.34 -3.40
C LEU A 66 2.23 7.24 -2.93
N GLU A 67 3.49 7.37 -3.32
CA GLU A 67 4.54 6.53 -2.79
C GLU A 67 4.66 6.71 -1.27
N ARG A 68 4.73 5.61 -0.54
CA ARG A 68 4.91 5.58 0.91
C ARG A 68 6.11 4.72 1.26
N GLN A 69 6.81 5.14 2.29
CA GLN A 69 7.86 4.34 2.91
C GLN A 69 7.24 3.46 3.99
N LEU A 70 7.56 2.17 3.95
CA LEU A 70 7.35 1.26 5.06
C LEU A 70 8.32 1.63 6.18
N GLU A 71 7.90 1.52 7.44
CA GLU A 71 8.81 1.75 8.56
C GLU A 71 10.05 0.87 8.40
N ALA A 72 11.22 1.50 8.54
CA ALA A 72 12.49 0.78 8.46
C ALA A 72 12.54 -0.31 9.53
N GLN A 73 12.96 -1.50 9.13
CA GLN A 73 13.09 -2.64 10.02
C GLN A 73 14.53 -3.10 10.10
N ASN A 74 14.94 -3.43 11.32
CA ASN A 74 16.19 -4.11 11.57
C ASN A 74 15.95 -5.62 11.50
N ILE A 75 16.64 -6.25 10.57
CA ILE A 75 16.50 -7.69 10.27
C ILE A 75 17.81 -8.37 10.61
N SER A 76 17.81 -9.20 11.68
CA SER A 76 18.97 -10.03 12.00
C SER A 76 19.09 -11.20 11.03
N VAL A 77 20.25 -11.37 10.47
CA VAL A 77 20.58 -12.40 9.49
C VAL A 77 21.96 -13.03 9.84
N ILE A 78 22.07 -14.31 9.58
CA ILE A 78 23.38 -15.00 9.62
C ILE A 78 23.86 -15.18 8.19
N THR A 79 25.02 -14.62 7.89
CA THR A 79 25.67 -14.70 6.59
C THR A 79 26.21 -16.11 6.30
N LYS A 80 26.62 -16.37 5.07
CA LYS A 80 27.18 -17.65 4.63
C LYS A 80 28.46 -18.03 5.41
N ASP A 81 29.25 -17.04 5.82
CA ASP A 81 30.46 -17.20 6.64
C ASP A 81 30.19 -17.24 8.16
N ASN A 82 28.90 -17.42 8.52
CA ASN A 82 28.41 -17.59 9.91
C ASN A 82 28.63 -16.35 10.80
N VAL A 83 28.55 -15.16 10.23
CA VAL A 83 28.57 -13.88 10.95
C VAL A 83 27.14 -13.39 11.15
N GLU A 84 26.81 -12.98 12.37
CA GLU A 84 25.52 -12.34 12.66
C GLU A 84 25.60 -10.87 12.34
N VAL A 85 24.69 -10.41 11.48
CA VAL A 85 24.56 -9.02 11.06
C VAL A 85 23.12 -8.55 11.21
N GLU A 86 22.95 -7.28 11.50
CA GLU A 86 21.65 -6.60 11.48
C GLU A 86 21.59 -5.67 10.28
N LEU A 87 20.56 -5.87 9.46
CA LEU A 87 20.34 -5.10 8.24
C LEU A 87 19.15 -4.17 8.45
N GLU A 88 19.36 -2.87 8.32
CA GLU A 88 18.28 -1.91 8.26
C GLU A 88 17.77 -1.81 6.82
N THR A 89 16.49 -2.15 6.62
CA THR A 89 15.85 -2.20 5.28
C THR A 89 14.70 -1.24 5.20
N SER A 90 14.68 -0.41 4.16
CA SER A 90 13.58 0.48 3.81
C SER A 90 12.93 0.02 2.51
N VAL A 91 11.61 -0.10 2.50
CA VAL A 91 10.81 -0.45 1.33
C VAL A 91 9.87 0.70 0.98
N PHE A 92 9.85 1.09 -0.28
CA PHE A 92 8.93 2.10 -0.80
C PHE A 92 7.92 1.40 -1.70
N TYR A 93 6.66 1.73 -1.51
CA TYR A 93 5.57 1.14 -2.28
C TYR A 93 4.46 2.16 -2.56
N ARG A 94 3.65 1.87 -3.55
CA ARG A 94 2.43 2.62 -3.85
C ARG A 94 1.28 1.68 -4.18
N VAL A 95 0.06 2.16 -3.98
CA VAL A 95 -1.14 1.41 -4.35
C VAL A 95 -1.45 1.66 -5.83
N ILE A 96 -1.52 0.58 -6.62
CA ILE A 96 -1.89 0.61 -8.05
C ILE A 96 -3.33 0.15 -8.28
N ASP A 97 -3.86 -0.70 -7.41
CA ASP A 97 -5.26 -1.15 -7.45
C ASP A 97 -5.88 -1.06 -6.05
N ALA A 98 -6.66 -0.01 -5.84
CA ALA A 98 -7.29 0.25 -4.55
C ALA A 98 -8.30 -0.82 -4.14
N SER A 99 -8.96 -1.49 -5.10
CA SER A 99 -9.92 -2.54 -4.76
C SER A 99 -9.22 -3.77 -4.21
N ARG A 100 -8.10 -4.16 -4.80
CA ARG A 100 -7.30 -5.28 -4.30
C ARG A 100 -6.67 -4.97 -2.96
N SER A 101 -6.16 -3.74 -2.77
CA SER A 101 -5.53 -3.33 -1.53
C SER A 101 -6.47 -3.31 -0.33
N VAL A 102 -7.78 -3.17 -0.56
CA VAL A 102 -8.80 -3.16 0.49
C VAL A 102 -9.38 -4.55 0.75
N TYR A 103 -9.68 -5.31 -0.31
CA TYR A 103 -10.48 -6.54 -0.17
C TYR A 103 -9.67 -7.83 -0.19
N ARG A 104 -8.38 -7.79 -0.54
CA ARG A 104 -7.53 -8.98 -0.58
C ARG A 104 -6.60 -9.15 0.61
N ILE A 105 -6.33 -8.05 1.32
CA ILE A 105 -5.41 -8.07 2.45
C ILE A 105 -5.91 -7.12 3.55
N SER A 106 -5.82 -7.54 4.79
CA SER A 106 -6.28 -6.73 5.93
C SER A 106 -5.25 -5.71 6.40
N ASN A 107 -3.96 -6.05 6.33
CA ASN A 107 -2.86 -5.19 6.76
C ASN A 107 -1.68 -5.33 5.80
N ILE A 108 -1.57 -4.37 4.89
CA ILE A 108 -0.51 -4.31 3.88
C ILE A 108 0.86 -4.16 4.53
N ASP A 109 1.01 -3.25 5.49
CA ASP A 109 2.29 -2.94 6.11
C ASP A 109 2.85 -4.17 6.85
N GLN A 110 2.02 -4.88 7.58
CA GLN A 110 2.43 -6.11 8.28
C GLN A 110 2.81 -7.22 7.30
N ALA A 111 2.07 -7.40 6.23
CA ALA A 111 2.36 -8.42 5.23
C ALA A 111 3.65 -8.09 4.47
N LEU A 112 3.85 -6.83 4.07
CA LEU A 112 5.09 -6.37 3.45
C LEU A 112 6.29 -6.56 4.38
N ASN A 113 6.15 -6.22 5.65
CA ASN A 113 7.21 -6.42 6.64
C ASN A 113 7.62 -7.87 6.76
N THR A 114 6.66 -8.77 6.81
CA THR A 114 6.92 -10.22 6.91
C THR A 114 7.61 -10.74 5.65
N GLU A 115 7.12 -10.36 4.49
CA GLU A 115 7.67 -10.76 3.20
C GLU A 115 9.08 -10.20 3.00
N THR A 116 9.27 -8.90 3.29
CA THR A 116 10.58 -8.25 3.23
C THR A 116 11.61 -8.95 4.12
N SER A 117 11.24 -9.22 5.37
CA SER A 117 12.14 -9.91 6.31
C SER A 117 12.53 -11.31 5.80
N SER A 118 11.59 -12.02 5.19
CA SER A 118 11.85 -13.35 4.63
C SER A 118 12.82 -13.29 3.44
N VAL A 119 12.56 -12.38 2.50
CA VAL A 119 13.37 -12.21 1.29
C VAL A 119 14.77 -11.70 1.64
N VAL A 120 14.89 -10.68 2.51
CA VAL A 120 16.18 -10.14 2.95
C VAL A 120 17.01 -11.22 3.64
N ARG A 121 16.39 -11.99 4.54
CA ARG A 121 17.11 -13.09 5.21
C ARG A 121 17.57 -14.15 4.23
N SER A 122 16.76 -14.48 3.24
CA SER A 122 17.12 -15.44 2.20
C SER A 122 18.24 -14.94 1.28
N ALA A 123 18.21 -13.67 0.89
CA ALA A 123 19.22 -13.06 0.04
C ALA A 123 20.56 -12.92 0.77
N ALA A 124 20.53 -12.32 1.97
CA ALA A 124 21.74 -12.06 2.76
C ALA A 124 22.40 -13.35 3.27
N GLY A 125 21.62 -14.39 3.62
CA GLY A 125 22.15 -15.68 4.05
C GLY A 125 22.94 -16.47 2.98
N LYS A 126 22.86 -16.05 1.73
CA LYS A 126 23.65 -16.64 0.62
C LYS A 126 25.00 -15.94 0.39
N LEU A 127 25.19 -14.77 0.98
CA LEU A 127 26.34 -13.91 0.77
C LEU A 127 27.30 -13.96 1.97
N GLU A 128 28.57 -13.70 1.72
CA GLU A 128 29.58 -13.46 2.74
C GLU A 128 29.52 -12.00 3.21
N LEU A 129 30.07 -11.69 4.37
CA LEU A 129 30.01 -10.33 4.94
C LEU A 129 30.61 -9.29 3.99
N ASP A 130 31.75 -9.59 3.36
CA ASP A 130 32.43 -8.71 2.41
C ASP A 130 31.57 -8.47 1.16
N GLU A 131 30.83 -9.48 0.69
CA GLU A 131 29.90 -9.37 -0.43
C GLU A 131 28.70 -8.51 -0.07
N LEU A 132 28.16 -8.64 1.16
CA LEU A 132 27.08 -7.80 1.67
C LEU A 132 27.46 -6.31 1.67
N GLN A 133 28.68 -5.98 2.00
CA GLN A 133 29.15 -4.60 2.04
C GLN A 133 29.46 -4.03 0.65
N SER A 134 30.03 -4.86 -0.25
CA SER A 134 30.48 -4.44 -1.58
C SER A 134 29.38 -4.48 -2.65
N SER A 135 28.38 -5.34 -2.50
CA SER A 135 27.37 -5.63 -3.54
C SER A 135 25.95 -5.17 -3.16
N ARG A 136 25.81 -4.08 -2.40
CA ARG A 136 24.51 -3.55 -1.92
C ARG A 136 23.51 -3.32 -3.07
N ASP A 137 23.94 -2.79 -4.19
CA ASP A 137 23.07 -2.49 -5.33
C ASP A 137 22.52 -3.77 -5.96
N GLN A 138 23.35 -4.82 -6.06
CA GLN A 138 22.92 -6.12 -6.57
C GLN A 138 21.90 -6.75 -5.62
N MET A 139 22.14 -6.69 -4.31
CA MET A 139 21.23 -7.20 -3.29
C MET A 139 19.90 -6.44 -3.28
N ASN A 140 19.92 -5.11 -3.37
CA ASN A 140 18.71 -4.29 -3.49
C ASN A 140 17.88 -4.72 -4.71
N SER A 141 18.53 -4.98 -5.84
CA SER A 141 17.86 -5.44 -7.06
C SER A 141 17.26 -6.85 -6.90
N GLU A 142 17.98 -7.75 -6.26
CA GLU A 142 17.52 -9.13 -6.00
C GLU A 142 16.32 -9.14 -5.04
N ILE A 143 16.37 -8.31 -4.00
CA ILE A 143 15.25 -8.15 -3.05
C ILE A 143 14.04 -7.56 -3.75
N ALA A 144 14.19 -6.49 -4.53
CA ALA A 144 13.10 -5.88 -5.28
C ALA A 144 12.43 -6.87 -6.23
N ASN A 145 13.22 -7.64 -6.98
CA ASN A 145 12.71 -8.65 -7.91
C ASN A 145 11.99 -9.80 -7.18
N SER A 146 12.50 -10.21 -6.03
CA SER A 146 11.92 -11.30 -5.24
C SER A 146 10.65 -10.89 -4.49
N LEU A 147 10.52 -9.60 -4.14
CA LEU A 147 9.32 -9.06 -3.49
C LEU A 147 8.17 -8.80 -4.48
N SER A 148 8.45 -8.49 -5.74
CA SER A 148 7.46 -7.99 -6.70
C SER A 148 6.22 -8.89 -6.92
N PRO A 149 6.30 -10.23 -6.96
CA PRO A 149 5.13 -11.06 -7.29
C PRO A 149 4.02 -11.03 -6.24
N SER A 150 4.35 -11.01 -4.95
CA SER A 150 3.36 -11.07 -3.86
C SER A 150 2.56 -9.76 -3.71
N PRO A 151 3.18 -8.58 -3.69
CA PRO A 151 2.50 -7.30 -3.60
C PRO A 151 1.53 -7.01 -4.75
N GLU A 152 1.84 -7.44 -5.97
CA GLU A 152 0.97 -7.25 -7.13
C GLU A 152 -0.40 -7.92 -6.94
N VAL A 153 -0.46 -9.07 -6.27
CA VAL A 153 -1.72 -9.75 -5.94
C VAL A 153 -2.59 -8.88 -5.04
N TRP A 154 -1.98 -8.07 -4.18
CA TRP A 154 -2.65 -7.15 -3.26
C TRP A 154 -2.94 -5.78 -3.88
N GLY A 155 -2.54 -5.55 -5.13
CA GLY A 155 -2.76 -4.29 -5.83
C GLY A 155 -1.79 -3.18 -5.41
N ILE A 156 -0.59 -3.54 -5.00
CA ILE A 156 0.49 -2.62 -4.66
C ILE A 156 1.72 -2.91 -5.52
N GLU A 157 2.54 -1.91 -5.72
CA GLU A 157 3.79 -1.99 -6.46
C GLU A 157 4.93 -1.54 -5.55
N ILE A 158 5.98 -2.34 -5.48
CA ILE A 158 7.23 -1.93 -4.83
C ILE A 158 7.99 -1.01 -5.79
N THR A 159 8.21 0.22 -5.38
CA THR A 159 8.90 1.22 -6.20
C THR A 159 10.40 1.08 -6.09
N ARG A 160 10.88 0.87 -4.86
CA ARG A 160 12.30 0.64 -4.56
C ARG A 160 12.49 -0.01 -3.20
N THR A 161 13.60 -0.70 -3.05
CA THR A 161 14.12 -1.21 -1.79
C THR A 161 15.50 -0.65 -1.55
N SER A 162 15.86 -0.40 -0.31
CA SER A 162 17.19 0.08 0.06
C SER A 162 17.61 -0.54 1.38
N ILE A 163 18.81 -1.10 1.40
CA ILE A 163 19.49 -1.47 2.64
C ILE A 163 20.31 -0.25 3.06
N THR A 164 19.93 0.32 4.19
CA THR A 164 20.48 1.59 4.66
C THR A 164 21.75 1.36 5.46
N ASP A 165 21.74 0.37 6.35
CA ASP A 165 22.88 0.09 7.23
C ASP A 165 23.10 -1.41 7.42
N VAL A 166 24.38 -1.78 7.69
CA VAL A 166 24.81 -3.13 8.01
C VAL A 166 25.59 -3.06 9.32
N ILE A 167 24.95 -3.47 10.41
CA ILE A 167 25.55 -3.49 11.74
C ILE A 167 26.07 -4.91 11.99
N VAL A 168 27.37 -5.03 12.22
CA VAL A 168 28.01 -6.31 12.53
C VAL A 168 28.07 -6.48 14.04
N TYR A 169 27.47 -7.53 14.58
CA TYR A 169 27.69 -7.91 15.95
C TYR A 169 28.97 -8.75 16.04
N GLU A 170 30.08 -8.16 16.47
CA GLU A 170 31.22 -8.94 16.92
C GLU A 170 30.75 -9.74 18.15
N ALA A 171 30.56 -11.05 17.97
CA ALA A 171 30.45 -11.96 19.08
C ALA A 171 31.71 -11.81 19.92
N THR A 172 31.62 -11.10 21.04
CA THR A 172 32.67 -11.04 22.03
C THR A 172 32.93 -12.49 22.45
N LYS A 173 33.99 -13.07 21.90
CA LYS A 173 34.58 -14.30 22.44
C LYS A 173 35.14 -13.99 23.81
N GLU A 174 34.29 -13.89 24.80
CA GLU A 174 34.69 -14.20 26.18
C GLU A 174 34.48 -15.69 26.40
N ALA A 175 35.45 -16.44 25.91
CA ALA A 175 35.71 -17.78 26.38
C ALA A 175 36.78 -17.70 27.45
N GLN A 176 36.41 -17.95 28.66
CA GLN A 176 37.26 -18.66 29.61
C GLN A 176 36.41 -19.49 30.55
#